data_f1de965da0c6a7d6a7307d93e7576bc7
#
_entry.id   f1de965da0c6a7d6a7307d93e7576bc7
#
_cell.length_a   1.000
_cell.length_b   1.000
_cell.length_c   1.000
_cell.angle_alpha   90.00
_cell.angle_beta   90.00
_cell.angle_gamma   90.00
#
_symmetry.space_group_name_H-M   'P 1'
#
loop_
_entity.id
_entity.type
_entity.pdbx_description
1 polymer ?
#
loop_
_entity_poly.entity_id
_entity_poly.type
_entity_poly.pdbx_seq_one_letter_code
_entity_poly.pdbx_strand_id
1 'polypeptide(L)'
;MTSKPLNIALWVAQVLLALAFAFFGFNKATVPLDQLAQMMTWVPSVPAAFVRTLGILEILGAIGIVLPALTRIRPQLTPIAAGCFALLQLFAIILHASRGETPFTIGLNAPLILLSLFVLWGRARKLPIAPRSAT
;
A
#
# COMPACT_ATOMS: atom_id res chain seq x y z
N MET A 1 -19.29 20.27 -1.56
CA MET A 1 -19.70 20.36 -2.96
C MET A 1 -18.61 19.92 -3.87
N THR A 2 -17.57 20.71 -3.99
CA THR A 2 -16.41 20.34 -4.80
C THR A 2 -15.69 19.09 -4.28
N SER A 3 -16.04 18.66 -3.07
CA SER A 3 -15.41 17.51 -2.43
C SER A 3 -15.89 16.16 -2.96
N LYS A 4 -17.07 16.10 -3.59
CA LYS A 4 -17.63 14.82 -4.01
C LYS A 4 -16.79 14.11 -5.07
N PRO A 5 -16.34 14.77 -6.16
CA PRO A 5 -15.44 14.12 -7.11
C PRO A 5 -14.11 13.72 -6.47
N LEU A 6 -13.58 14.56 -5.60
CA LEU A 6 -12.33 14.23 -4.91
C LEU A 6 -12.51 13.02 -4.00
N ASN A 7 -13.63 12.94 -3.29
CA ASN A 7 -13.91 11.79 -2.43
C ASN A 7 -13.99 10.50 -3.24
N ILE A 8 -14.63 10.53 -4.41
CA ILE A 8 -14.72 9.37 -5.30
C ILE A 8 -13.31 8.98 -5.77
N ALA A 9 -12.50 9.95 -6.18
CA ALA A 9 -11.14 9.68 -6.61
C ALA A 9 -10.30 9.05 -5.50
N LEU A 10 -10.44 9.55 -4.27
CA LEU A 10 -9.74 8.99 -3.12
C LEU A 10 -10.18 7.56 -2.83
N TRP A 11 -11.48 7.27 -2.91
CA TRP A 11 -11.96 5.91 -2.73
C TRP A 11 -11.46 4.97 -3.82
N VAL A 12 -11.44 5.42 -5.07
CA VAL A 12 -10.86 4.61 -6.15
C VAL A 12 -9.40 4.30 -5.87
N ALA A 13 -8.63 5.31 -5.48
CA ALA A 13 -7.22 5.12 -5.14
C ALA A 13 -7.04 4.15 -3.96
N GLN A 14 -7.88 4.27 -2.92
CA GLN A 14 -7.82 3.38 -1.76
C GLN A 14 -8.10 1.92 -2.16
N VAL A 15 -9.11 1.69 -2.98
CA VAL A 15 -9.45 0.34 -3.42
C VAL A 15 -8.37 -0.25 -4.31
N LEU A 16 -7.82 0.55 -5.23
CA LEU A 16 -6.73 0.08 -6.10
C LEU A 16 -5.50 -0.31 -5.28
N LEU A 17 -5.13 0.52 -4.31
CA LEU A 17 -4.01 0.22 -3.42
C LEU A 17 -4.28 -1.05 -2.61
N ALA A 18 -5.49 -1.18 -2.07
CA ALA A 18 -5.85 -2.34 -1.27
C ALA A 18 -5.76 -3.63 -2.10
N LEU A 19 -6.27 -3.62 -3.33
CA LEU A 19 -6.19 -4.78 -4.19
C LEU A 19 -4.75 -5.14 -4.55
N ALA A 20 -3.94 -4.14 -4.89
CA ALA A 20 -2.54 -4.36 -5.25
C ALA A 20 -1.76 -4.93 -4.09
N PHE A 21 -1.85 -4.31 -2.91
CA PHE A 21 -1.07 -4.74 -1.75
C PHE A 21 -1.61 -6.02 -1.12
N ALA A 22 -2.91 -6.27 -1.20
CA ALA A 22 -3.46 -7.57 -0.78
C ALA A 22 -2.91 -8.69 -1.65
N PHE A 23 -2.85 -8.48 -2.97
CA PHE A 23 -2.31 -9.46 -3.90
C PHE A 23 -0.82 -9.69 -3.66
N PHE A 24 -0.02 -8.63 -3.64
CA PHE A 24 1.42 -8.76 -3.43
C PHE A 24 1.73 -9.31 -2.04
N GLY A 25 1.00 -8.85 -1.03
CA GLY A 25 1.21 -9.31 0.34
C GLY A 25 0.83 -10.77 0.53
N PHE A 26 -0.27 -11.20 -0.06
CA PHE A 26 -0.69 -12.60 0.02
C PHE A 26 0.36 -13.51 -0.62
N ASN A 27 0.89 -13.12 -1.77
CA ASN A 27 1.96 -13.90 -2.41
C ASN A 27 3.20 -13.97 -1.53
N LYS A 28 3.63 -12.85 -0.96
CA LYS A 28 4.82 -12.84 -0.09
C LYS A 28 4.61 -13.63 1.19
N ALA A 29 3.37 -13.71 1.68
CA ALA A 29 3.07 -14.41 2.92
C ALA A 29 2.92 -15.93 2.72
N THR A 30 2.49 -16.39 1.55
CA THR A 30 2.05 -17.78 1.37
C THR A 30 2.75 -18.56 0.26
N VAL A 31 3.20 -17.91 -0.82
CA VAL A 31 3.79 -18.62 -1.95
C VAL A 31 5.15 -19.18 -1.54
N PRO A 32 5.48 -20.43 -1.95
CA PRO A 32 6.81 -20.97 -1.66
C PRO A 32 7.91 -20.06 -2.21
N LEU A 33 9.00 -19.94 -1.44
CA LEU A 33 10.04 -18.93 -1.73
C LEU A 33 10.72 -19.17 -3.07
N ASP A 34 10.91 -20.43 -3.48
CA ASP A 34 11.51 -20.75 -4.78
C ASP A 34 10.64 -20.27 -5.94
N GLN A 35 9.33 -20.40 -5.83
CA GLN A 35 8.39 -19.88 -6.82
C GLN A 35 8.34 -18.36 -6.79
N LEU A 36 8.33 -17.79 -5.58
CA LEU A 36 8.28 -16.35 -5.41
C LEU A 36 9.52 -15.67 -5.99
N ALA A 37 10.67 -16.33 -5.87
CA ALA A 37 11.93 -15.81 -6.41
C ALA A 37 11.90 -15.67 -7.94
N GLN A 38 11.10 -16.47 -8.62
CA GLN A 38 10.94 -16.34 -10.07
C GLN A 38 10.14 -15.10 -10.46
N MET A 39 9.22 -14.68 -9.58
CA MET A 39 8.41 -13.49 -9.80
C MET A 39 9.10 -12.25 -9.24
N MET A 40 9.81 -12.39 -8.14
CA MET A 40 10.47 -11.31 -7.42
C MET A 40 11.92 -11.68 -7.18
N THR A 41 12.79 -11.24 -8.07
CA THR A 41 14.20 -11.67 -8.11
C THR A 41 15.00 -11.24 -6.90
N TRP A 42 14.49 -10.28 -6.11
CA TRP A 42 15.17 -9.82 -4.90
C TRP A 42 14.96 -10.77 -3.71
N VAL A 43 13.98 -11.66 -3.78
CA VAL A 43 13.60 -12.53 -2.65
C VAL A 43 14.77 -13.35 -2.12
N PRO A 44 15.64 -13.99 -2.96
CA PRO A 44 16.77 -14.73 -2.42
C PRO A 44 17.81 -13.87 -1.71
N SER A 45 17.78 -12.55 -1.91
CA SER A 45 18.77 -11.64 -1.32
C SER A 45 18.48 -11.29 0.13
N VAL A 46 17.32 -11.69 0.66
CA VAL A 46 16.88 -11.32 2.00
C VAL A 46 16.43 -12.58 2.77
N PRO A 47 16.39 -12.52 4.11
CA PRO A 47 15.89 -13.66 4.89
C PRO A 47 14.43 -13.97 4.59
N ALA A 48 14.07 -15.26 4.67
CA ALA A 48 12.70 -15.70 4.46
C ALA A 48 11.71 -15.00 5.42
N ALA A 49 12.12 -14.84 6.68
CA ALA A 49 11.27 -14.16 7.67
C ALA A 49 10.96 -12.73 7.26
N PHE A 50 11.90 -12.05 6.64
CA PHE A 50 11.68 -10.67 6.14
C PHE A 50 10.60 -10.66 5.06
N VAL A 51 10.66 -11.60 4.11
CA VAL A 51 9.67 -11.68 3.02
C VAL A 51 8.28 -11.95 3.58
N ARG A 52 8.16 -12.90 4.50
CA ARG A 52 6.88 -13.27 5.10
C ARG A 52 6.30 -12.11 5.92
N THR A 53 7.14 -11.46 6.73
CA THR A 53 6.71 -10.31 7.54
C THR A 53 6.24 -9.16 6.64
N LEU A 54 6.99 -8.88 5.58
CA LEU A 54 6.62 -7.84 4.64
C LEU A 54 5.25 -8.13 4.01
N GLY A 55 5.01 -9.37 3.61
CA GLY A 55 3.72 -9.77 3.06
C GLY A 55 2.57 -9.56 4.02
N ILE A 56 2.77 -9.94 5.28
CA ILE A 56 1.75 -9.73 6.33
C ILE A 56 1.48 -8.25 6.54
N LEU A 57 2.53 -7.43 6.59
CA LEU A 57 2.38 -5.98 6.74
C LEU A 57 1.64 -5.36 5.57
N GLU A 58 1.88 -5.85 4.36
CA GLU A 58 1.16 -5.36 3.18
C GLU A 58 -0.33 -5.71 3.24
N ILE A 59 -0.67 -6.90 3.70
CA ILE A 59 -2.07 -7.30 3.89
C ILE A 59 -2.74 -6.43 4.95
N LEU A 60 -2.06 -6.23 6.09
CA LEU A 60 -2.58 -5.36 7.15
C LEU A 60 -2.77 -3.92 6.65
N GLY A 61 -1.84 -3.43 5.84
CA GLY A 61 -1.96 -2.12 5.23
C GLY A 61 -3.14 -2.03 4.26
N ALA A 62 -3.38 -3.08 3.48
CA ALA A 62 -4.52 -3.13 2.58
C ALA A 62 -5.84 -3.05 3.35
N ILE A 63 -5.93 -3.76 4.46
CA ILE A 63 -7.09 -3.66 5.37
C ILE A 63 -7.17 -2.24 5.94
N GLY A 64 -6.05 -1.71 6.39
CA GLY A 64 -5.98 -0.39 7.05
C GLY A 64 -6.32 0.78 6.14
N ILE A 65 -6.16 0.62 4.82
CA ILE A 65 -6.45 1.72 3.90
C ILE A 65 -7.94 1.79 3.54
N VAL A 66 -8.68 0.71 3.72
CA VAL A 66 -10.11 0.65 3.34
C VAL A 66 -11.01 0.53 4.56
N LEU A 67 -10.76 -0.41 5.44
CA LEU A 67 -11.70 -0.77 6.50
C LEU A 67 -11.95 0.35 7.50
N PRO A 68 -10.92 1.05 8.03
CA PRO A 68 -11.18 2.16 8.95
C PRO A 68 -11.98 3.30 8.29
N ALA A 69 -11.73 3.56 7.01
CA ALA A 69 -12.48 4.58 6.28
C ALA A 69 -13.92 4.15 6.06
N LEU A 70 -14.13 2.89 5.74
CA LEU A 70 -15.47 2.34 5.45
C LEU A 70 -16.34 2.29 6.70
N THR A 71 -15.78 1.81 7.81
CA THR A 71 -16.51 1.69 9.07
C THR A 71 -16.56 3.00 9.85
N ARG A 72 -15.66 3.93 9.53
CA ARG A 72 -15.47 5.18 10.26
C ARG A 72 -15.07 4.95 11.73
N ILE A 73 -14.48 3.79 12.01
CA ILE A 73 -13.86 3.48 13.30
C ILE A 73 -12.37 3.73 13.13
N ARG A 74 -11.84 4.70 13.88
CA ARG A 74 -10.45 5.14 13.79
C ARG A 74 -10.03 5.42 12.35
N PRO A 75 -10.78 6.29 11.64
CA PRO A 75 -10.51 6.52 10.21
C PRO A 75 -9.14 7.16 9.94
N GLN A 76 -8.49 7.71 10.96
CA GLN A 76 -7.13 8.22 10.84
C GLN A 76 -6.11 7.11 10.49
N LEU A 77 -6.47 5.84 10.66
CA LEU A 77 -5.61 4.74 10.23
C LEU A 77 -5.46 4.68 8.71
N THR A 78 -6.44 5.19 7.95
CA THR A 78 -6.34 5.20 6.49
C THR A 78 -5.18 6.06 5.98
N PRO A 79 -5.03 7.34 6.37
CA PRO A 79 -3.84 8.08 5.94
C PRO A 79 -2.55 7.51 6.52
N ILE A 80 -2.58 6.93 7.70
CA ILE A 80 -1.39 6.27 8.27
C ILE A 80 -0.97 5.10 7.38
N ALA A 81 -1.92 4.27 6.97
CA ALA A 81 -1.64 3.15 6.07
C ALA A 81 -1.08 3.65 4.73
N ALA A 82 -1.65 4.73 4.20
CA ALA A 82 -1.15 5.31 2.95
C ALA A 82 0.28 5.82 3.09
N GLY A 83 0.61 6.44 4.20
CA GLY A 83 1.97 6.89 4.50
C GLY A 83 2.94 5.72 4.59
N CYS A 84 2.52 4.62 5.23
CA CYS A 84 3.33 3.40 5.31
C CYS A 84 3.55 2.80 3.91
N PHE A 85 2.53 2.77 3.06
CA PHE A 85 2.67 2.29 1.69
C PHE A 85 3.65 3.15 0.89
N ALA A 86 3.56 4.48 1.02
CA ALA A 86 4.48 5.38 0.35
C ALA A 86 5.93 5.11 0.76
N LEU A 87 6.15 4.93 2.06
CA LEU A 87 7.48 4.65 2.60
C LEU A 87 7.99 3.29 2.09
N LEU A 88 7.13 2.29 2.10
CA LEU A 88 7.47 0.96 1.63
C LEU A 88 7.85 0.97 0.15
N GLN A 89 7.09 1.71 -0.66
CA GLN A 89 7.40 1.85 -2.08
C GLN A 89 8.70 2.60 -2.32
N LEU A 90 9.01 3.59 -1.50
CA LEU A 90 10.28 4.30 -1.59
C LEU A 90 11.45 3.34 -1.34
N PHE A 91 11.35 2.51 -0.29
CA PHE A 91 12.38 1.52 -0.02
C PHE A 91 12.48 0.48 -1.14
N ALA A 92 11.35 0.09 -1.72
CA ALA A 92 11.34 -0.84 -2.86
C ALA A 92 12.08 -0.23 -4.06
N ILE A 93 11.82 1.04 -4.37
CA ILE A 93 12.50 1.74 -5.46
C ILE A 93 14.01 1.77 -5.22
N ILE A 94 14.43 2.09 -3.99
CA ILE A 94 15.85 2.13 -3.63
C ILE A 94 16.48 0.74 -3.81
N LEU A 95 15.82 -0.30 -3.33
CA LEU A 95 16.32 -1.67 -3.46
C LEU A 95 16.50 -2.05 -4.93
N HIS A 96 15.48 -1.83 -5.74
CA HIS A 96 15.53 -2.18 -7.16
C HIS A 96 16.56 -1.35 -7.92
N ALA A 97 16.69 -0.07 -7.57
CA ALA A 97 17.71 0.79 -8.18
C ALA A 97 19.10 0.27 -7.85
N SER A 98 19.34 -0.18 -6.62
CA SER A 98 20.63 -0.73 -6.22
C SER A 98 20.97 -2.03 -6.95
N ARG A 99 19.95 -2.73 -7.46
CA ARG A 99 20.12 -3.98 -8.20
C ARG A 99 20.12 -3.78 -9.71
N GLY A 100 20.04 -2.53 -10.19
CA GLY A 100 20.02 -2.25 -11.63
C GLY A 100 18.71 -2.59 -12.31
N GLU A 101 17.61 -2.72 -11.57
CA GLU A 101 16.31 -3.12 -12.10
C GLU A 101 15.36 -1.93 -12.32
N THR A 102 15.93 -0.75 -12.46
CA THR A 102 15.21 0.52 -12.39
C THR A 102 14.09 0.68 -13.42
N PRO A 103 14.29 0.38 -14.73
CA PRO A 103 13.23 0.70 -15.70
C PRO A 103 11.92 -0.03 -15.46
N PHE A 104 11.98 -1.31 -15.14
CA PHE A 104 10.76 -2.11 -14.93
C PHE A 104 10.08 -1.73 -13.62
N THR A 105 10.89 -1.58 -12.57
CA THR A 105 10.33 -1.36 -11.23
C THR A 105 9.78 0.04 -11.02
N ILE A 106 10.33 1.03 -11.69
CA ILE A 106 9.74 2.39 -11.64
C ILE A 106 8.35 2.36 -12.27
N GLY A 107 8.18 1.63 -13.38
CA GLY A 107 6.87 1.50 -14.02
C GLY A 107 5.80 0.89 -13.12
N LEU A 108 6.19 0.00 -12.20
CA LEU A 108 5.26 -0.60 -11.25
C LEU A 108 5.11 0.23 -9.97
N ASN A 109 6.23 0.67 -9.40
CA ASN A 109 6.22 1.31 -8.09
C ASN A 109 5.80 2.79 -8.14
N ALA A 110 6.11 3.51 -9.23
CA ALA A 110 5.78 4.92 -9.32
C ALA A 110 4.26 5.18 -9.22
N PRO A 111 3.39 4.46 -9.95
CA PRO A 111 1.96 4.66 -9.78
C PRO A 111 1.48 4.36 -8.36
N LEU A 112 2.04 3.34 -7.73
CA LEU A 112 1.65 2.95 -6.37
C LEU A 112 2.05 4.02 -5.36
N ILE A 113 3.26 4.59 -5.48
CA ILE A 113 3.67 5.65 -4.57
C ILE A 113 2.84 6.92 -4.78
N LEU A 114 2.52 7.24 -6.03
CA LEU A 114 1.70 8.41 -6.32
C LEU A 114 0.29 8.26 -5.76
N LEU A 115 -0.32 7.08 -5.91
CA LEU A 115 -1.62 6.80 -5.32
C LEU A 115 -1.57 6.88 -3.80
N SER A 116 -0.50 6.34 -3.21
CA SER A 116 -0.33 6.36 -1.74
C SER A 116 -0.22 7.79 -1.22
N LEU A 117 0.57 8.63 -1.89
CA LEU A 117 0.72 10.03 -1.51
C LEU A 117 -0.58 10.80 -1.71
N PHE A 118 -1.32 10.49 -2.77
CA PHE A 118 -2.62 11.12 -3.02
C PHE A 118 -3.61 10.80 -1.89
N VAL A 119 -3.69 9.54 -1.47
CA VAL A 119 -4.57 9.14 -0.36
C VAL A 119 -4.11 9.77 0.94
N LEU A 120 -2.80 9.77 1.20
CA LEU A 120 -2.25 10.40 2.40
C LEU A 120 -2.65 11.88 2.46
N TRP A 121 -2.42 12.62 1.39
CA TRP A 121 -2.76 14.02 1.32
C TRP A 121 -4.27 14.24 1.47
N GLY A 122 -5.08 13.49 0.71
CA GLY A 122 -6.52 13.68 0.70
C GLY A 122 -7.17 13.33 2.02
N ARG A 123 -6.79 12.21 2.61
CA ARG A 123 -7.41 11.74 3.85
C ARG A 123 -6.82 12.38 5.10
N ALA A 124 -5.59 12.88 5.03
CA ALA A 124 -5.01 13.60 6.17
C ALA A 124 -5.40 15.08 6.21
N ARG A 125 -5.59 15.70 5.04
CA ARG A 125 -5.73 17.16 4.95
C ARG A 125 -7.01 17.64 4.31
N LYS A 126 -7.35 17.16 3.12
CA LYS A 126 -8.44 17.74 2.31
C LYS A 126 -9.81 17.20 2.67
N LEU A 127 -9.93 15.88 2.78
CA LEU A 127 -11.20 15.21 3.05
C LEU A 127 -11.01 14.12 4.10
N PRO A 128 -10.61 14.49 5.33
CA PRO A 128 -10.56 13.49 6.40
C PRO A 128 -11.94 12.87 6.61
N ILE A 129 -11.95 11.57 6.89
CA ILE A 129 -13.19 10.88 7.18
C ILE A 129 -13.51 11.08 8.66
N ALA A 130 -14.69 11.57 8.94
CA ALA A 130 -15.12 11.81 10.32
C ALA A 130 -15.39 10.47 11.01
N PRO A 131 -14.94 10.30 12.26
CA PRO A 131 -15.28 9.10 13.03
C PRO A 131 -16.79 8.98 13.21
N ARG A 132 -17.26 7.73 13.32
CA ARG A 132 -18.66 7.50 13.62
C ARG A 132 -18.98 7.97 15.03
N SER A 133 -20.24 8.36 15.24
CA SER A 133 -20.69 8.80 16.54
C SER A 133 -20.53 7.67 17.58
N ALA A 134 -20.18 8.03 18.81
CA ALA A 134 -19.99 7.08 19.91
C ALA A 134 -21.29 6.71 20.61
N THR A 135 -22.44 7.15 20.15
CA THR A 135 -23.75 6.83 20.76
C THR A 135 -24.16 5.39 20.60
#